data_9a46bf411c1af6d76cdc8eea98917d02
#
_entry.id   9a46bf411c1af6d76cdc8eea98917d02
#
_cell.length_a   1.000
_cell.length_b   1.000
_cell.length_c   1.000
_cell.angle_alpha   90.00
_cell.angle_beta   90.00
_cell.angle_gamma   90.00
#
_symmetry.space_group_name_H-M   'P 1'
#
loop_
_entity.id
_entity.type
_entity.pdbx_description
1 polymer ?
#
loop_
_entity_poly.entity_id
_entity_poly.type
_entity_poly.pdbx_seq_one_letter_code
_entity_poly.pdbx_strand_id
1 'polypeptide(L)'
;HPITGSAKLYNFVRYGMKDVETGEIDYDAMYEEAIKSKPKIIIAGYSGYPRNLDYKKIAEIGNEVGAVLMADIAHIAGLIAGGVSDNPLHSGFHVMTTTTHKTLRGPRGGLIITKGNAGNPLKAPDKTIENLPTLIDREVFPGFQGGPHMNNIAAKAVAFHEALQPEFKDYAKQVVKNSQSLATA
;
A
#
# COMPACT_ATOMS: atom_id res chain seq x y z
N HIS A 1 -10.09 5.69 9.80
CA HIS A 1 -10.56 6.45 10.97
C HIS A 1 -12.02 6.88 10.76
N PRO A 2 -12.89 6.87 11.80
CA PRO A 2 -14.32 7.20 11.64
C PRO A 2 -14.61 8.59 11.07
N ILE A 3 -13.66 9.51 11.20
CA ILE A 3 -13.79 10.91 10.71
C ILE A 3 -13.49 11.03 9.22
N THR A 4 -12.79 10.07 8.61
CA THR A 4 -12.43 10.13 7.19
C THR A 4 -13.66 10.03 6.29
N GLY A 5 -13.67 10.75 5.16
CA GLY A 5 -14.77 10.70 4.20
C GLY A 5 -15.09 9.29 3.70
N SER A 6 -14.06 8.47 3.46
CA SER A 6 -14.22 7.07 3.07
C SER A 6 -14.97 6.24 4.11
N ALA A 7 -14.79 6.51 5.40
CA ALA A 7 -15.49 5.79 6.47
C ALA A 7 -17.01 6.07 6.50
N LYS A 8 -17.45 7.13 5.82
CA LYS A 8 -18.88 7.45 5.65
C LYS A 8 -19.50 6.80 4.41
N LEU A 9 -18.66 6.44 3.44
CA LEU A 9 -19.09 5.86 2.17
C LEU A 9 -19.05 4.33 2.16
N TYR A 10 -18.14 3.75 2.94
CA TYR A 10 -17.90 2.31 2.96
C TYR A 10 -18.04 1.73 4.37
N ASN A 11 -18.44 0.48 4.43
CA ASN A 11 -18.50 -0.25 5.69
C ASN A 11 -17.09 -0.82 6.01
N PHE A 12 -16.42 -0.23 6.99
CA PHE A 12 -15.10 -0.65 7.43
C PHE A 12 -15.17 -1.55 8.65
N VAL A 13 -14.59 -2.73 8.52
CA VAL A 13 -14.28 -3.62 9.62
C VAL A 13 -12.78 -3.53 9.92
N ARG A 14 -12.39 -3.59 11.17
CA ARG A 14 -11.02 -3.36 11.59
C ARG A 14 -10.42 -4.63 12.17
N TYR A 15 -9.19 -4.89 11.81
CA TYR A 15 -8.32 -5.81 12.55
C TYR A 15 -7.38 -5.01 13.45
N GLY A 16 -6.87 -5.63 14.50
CA GLY A 16 -6.11 -4.97 15.55
C GLY A 16 -4.78 -5.65 15.88
N MET A 17 -4.23 -5.25 17.00
CA MET A 17 -3.04 -5.84 17.58
C MET A 17 -3.43 -6.97 18.55
N LYS A 18 -2.58 -7.98 18.67
CA LYS A 18 -2.73 -9.09 19.60
C LYS A 18 -2.61 -8.63 21.03
N ASP A 19 -1.63 -7.78 21.29
CA ASP A 19 -1.49 -7.08 22.55
C ASP A 19 -0.82 -5.70 22.33
N VAL A 20 -0.98 -4.81 23.29
CA VAL A 20 -0.52 -3.42 23.19
C VAL A 20 0.99 -3.30 23.44
N GLU A 21 1.59 -4.20 24.21
CA GLU A 21 3.01 -4.14 24.58
C GLU A 21 3.90 -4.55 23.42
N THR A 22 3.58 -5.68 22.77
CA THR A 22 4.31 -6.11 21.59
C THR A 22 3.93 -5.32 20.35
N GLY A 23 2.70 -4.85 20.27
CA GLY A 23 2.15 -4.17 19.11
C GLY A 23 2.06 -5.06 17.85
N GLU A 24 2.14 -6.38 18.00
CA GLU A 24 2.00 -7.31 16.88
C GLU A 24 0.56 -7.39 16.38
N ILE A 25 0.39 -7.49 15.05
CA ILE A 25 -0.93 -7.69 14.46
C ILE A 25 -1.47 -9.06 14.83
N ASP A 26 -2.73 -9.10 15.24
CA ASP A 26 -3.48 -10.34 15.48
C ASP A 26 -4.00 -10.90 14.15
N TYR A 27 -3.17 -11.73 13.51
CA TYR A 27 -3.54 -12.34 12.22
C TYR A 27 -4.62 -13.40 12.35
N ASP A 28 -4.77 -14.02 13.52
CA ASP A 28 -5.79 -15.05 13.76
C ASP A 28 -7.15 -14.37 13.91
N ALA A 29 -7.25 -13.33 14.71
CA ALA A 29 -8.45 -12.49 14.79
C ALA A 29 -8.77 -11.80 13.45
N MET A 30 -7.76 -11.38 12.68
CA MET A 30 -7.93 -10.86 11.33
C MET A 30 -8.56 -11.90 10.40
N TYR A 31 -8.11 -13.15 10.45
CA TYR A 31 -8.67 -14.26 9.68
C TYR A 31 -10.15 -14.50 10.02
N GLU A 32 -10.47 -14.66 11.31
CA GLU A 32 -11.84 -14.87 11.77
C GLU A 32 -12.78 -13.75 11.32
N GLU A 33 -12.33 -12.50 11.46
CA GLU A 33 -13.14 -11.35 11.04
C GLU A 33 -13.28 -11.28 9.50
N ALA A 34 -12.26 -11.66 8.73
CA ALA A 34 -12.34 -11.73 7.28
C ALA A 34 -13.34 -12.78 6.80
N ILE A 35 -13.35 -13.98 7.41
CA ILE A 35 -14.33 -15.04 7.11
C ILE A 35 -15.76 -14.57 7.41
N LYS A 36 -15.94 -13.88 8.52
CA LYS A 36 -17.26 -13.38 8.97
C LYS A 36 -17.76 -12.24 8.10
N SER A 37 -16.94 -11.24 7.83
CA SER A 37 -17.32 -10.01 7.13
C SER A 37 -17.26 -10.11 5.62
N LYS A 38 -16.49 -11.06 5.07
CA LYS A 38 -16.25 -11.28 3.63
C LYS A 38 -15.94 -9.97 2.89
N PRO A 39 -14.87 -9.27 3.28
CA PRO A 39 -14.56 -7.96 2.73
C PRO A 39 -14.25 -8.05 1.22
N LYS A 40 -14.64 -7.04 0.47
CA LYS A 40 -14.24 -6.93 -0.94
C LYS A 40 -12.79 -6.48 -1.11
N ILE A 41 -12.28 -5.72 -0.15
CA ILE A 41 -10.91 -5.20 -0.15
C ILE A 41 -10.35 -5.35 1.26
N ILE A 42 -9.13 -5.87 1.35
CA ILE A 42 -8.32 -5.83 2.57
C ILE A 42 -7.23 -4.80 2.36
N ILE A 43 -7.16 -3.82 3.27
CA ILE A 43 -6.17 -2.75 3.24
C ILE A 43 -5.12 -3.03 4.31
N ALA A 44 -3.87 -3.15 3.89
CA ALA A 44 -2.70 -3.24 4.75
C ALA A 44 -1.87 -1.96 4.64
N GLY A 45 -1.51 -1.35 5.76
CA GLY A 45 -0.71 -0.13 5.76
C GLY A 45 -1.13 0.84 6.87
N TYR A 46 -0.21 1.74 7.20
CA TYR A 46 -0.35 2.58 8.39
C TYR A 46 0.60 3.78 8.32
N SER A 47 0.38 4.75 9.20
CA SER A 47 1.22 5.93 9.31
C SER A 47 2.24 5.84 10.46
N GLY A 48 1.91 5.20 11.56
CA GLY A 48 2.73 5.21 12.77
C GLY A 48 3.06 3.83 13.35
N TYR A 49 2.95 2.78 12.57
CA TYR A 49 3.23 1.41 13.02
C TYR A 49 4.73 1.08 12.77
N PRO A 50 5.51 0.77 13.81
CA PRO A 50 6.97 0.67 13.69
C PRO A 50 7.48 -0.72 13.29
N ARG A 51 6.60 -1.70 13.12
CA ARG A 51 6.97 -3.09 12.81
C ARG A 51 6.66 -3.44 11.37
N ASN A 52 7.28 -4.51 10.87
CA ASN A 52 6.94 -5.06 9.57
C ASN A 52 5.59 -5.79 9.62
N LEU A 53 4.83 -5.71 8.53
CA LEU A 53 3.67 -6.57 8.31
C LEU A 53 4.09 -7.87 7.65
N ASP A 54 3.47 -8.96 8.06
CA ASP A 54 3.53 -10.21 7.31
C ASP A 54 2.56 -10.14 6.12
N TYR A 55 3.03 -9.57 5.01
CA TYR A 55 2.24 -9.44 3.80
C TYR A 55 1.81 -10.78 3.22
N LYS A 56 2.60 -11.83 3.43
CA LYS A 56 2.27 -13.17 2.94
C LYS A 56 1.07 -13.74 3.69
N LYS A 57 1.07 -13.63 5.01
CA LYS A 57 -0.05 -14.09 5.85
C LYS A 57 -1.33 -13.30 5.53
N ILE A 58 -1.24 -11.99 5.34
CA ILE A 58 -2.36 -11.15 4.90
C ILE A 58 -2.87 -11.59 3.52
N ALA A 59 -1.97 -11.93 2.60
CA ALA A 59 -2.35 -12.37 1.27
C ALA A 59 -3.07 -13.74 1.30
N GLU A 60 -2.63 -14.66 2.13
CA GLU A 60 -3.30 -15.95 2.36
C GLU A 60 -4.74 -15.72 2.84
N ILE A 61 -4.92 -14.87 3.85
CA ILE A 61 -6.26 -14.50 4.37
C ILE A 61 -7.14 -13.88 3.27
N GLY A 62 -6.60 -12.93 2.53
CA GLY A 62 -7.36 -12.25 1.48
C GLY A 62 -7.76 -13.15 0.32
N ASN A 63 -6.88 -14.08 -0.07
CA ASN A 63 -7.19 -15.07 -1.12
C ASN A 63 -8.29 -16.03 -0.69
N GLU A 64 -8.31 -16.45 0.56
CA GLU A 64 -9.35 -17.33 1.12
C GLU A 64 -10.76 -16.71 0.98
N VAL A 65 -10.88 -15.42 1.23
CA VAL A 65 -12.17 -14.71 1.16
C VAL A 65 -12.44 -14.08 -0.21
N GLY A 66 -11.49 -14.19 -1.16
CA GLY A 66 -11.59 -13.59 -2.49
C GLY A 66 -11.54 -12.07 -2.50
N ALA A 67 -10.84 -11.45 -1.55
CA ALA A 67 -10.69 -10.01 -1.43
C ALA A 67 -9.61 -9.45 -2.35
N VAL A 68 -9.78 -8.21 -2.81
CA VAL A 68 -8.68 -7.43 -3.38
C VAL A 68 -7.72 -7.03 -2.27
N LEU A 69 -6.44 -7.30 -2.48
CA LEU A 69 -5.38 -6.94 -1.54
C LEU A 69 -4.75 -5.62 -1.97
N MET A 70 -4.84 -4.61 -1.11
CA MET A 70 -4.30 -3.28 -1.31
C MET A 70 -3.33 -2.93 -0.17
N ALA A 71 -2.10 -2.54 -0.51
CA ALA A 71 -1.13 -2.08 0.48
C ALA A 71 -0.91 -0.57 0.34
N ASP A 72 -1.18 0.19 1.41
CA ASP A 72 -0.74 1.58 1.49
C ASP A 72 0.67 1.63 2.08
N ILE A 73 1.64 1.90 1.22
CA ILE A 73 3.06 1.91 1.57
C ILE A 73 3.63 3.33 1.68
N ALA A 74 2.78 4.33 1.81
CA ALA A 74 3.17 5.74 1.72
C ALA A 74 4.34 6.13 2.64
N HIS A 75 4.42 5.56 3.85
CA HIS A 75 5.49 5.85 4.80
C HIS A 75 6.79 5.07 4.54
N ILE A 76 6.71 3.91 3.90
CA ILE A 76 7.84 3.00 3.72
C ILE A 76 8.25 2.80 2.25
N ALA A 77 7.64 3.52 1.31
CA ALA A 77 7.89 3.34 -0.12
C ALA A 77 9.38 3.51 -0.50
N GLY A 78 10.08 4.45 0.12
CA GLY A 78 11.52 4.61 -0.08
C GLY A 78 12.34 3.46 0.51
N LEU A 79 11.89 2.84 1.60
CA LEU A 79 12.54 1.66 2.19
C LEU A 79 12.36 0.44 1.28
N ILE A 80 11.19 0.27 0.69
CA ILE A 80 10.92 -0.78 -0.29
C ILE A 80 11.76 -0.57 -1.56
N ALA A 81 11.81 0.65 -2.10
CA ALA A 81 12.63 0.99 -3.25
C ALA A 81 14.12 0.78 -2.99
N GLY A 82 14.59 1.09 -1.77
CA GLY A 82 15.96 0.84 -1.33
C GLY A 82 16.27 -0.62 -0.98
N GLY A 83 15.27 -1.51 -1.03
CA GLY A 83 15.45 -2.94 -0.77
C GLY A 83 15.68 -3.31 0.70
N VAL A 84 15.25 -2.47 1.64
CA VAL A 84 15.38 -2.71 3.09
C VAL A 84 14.04 -3.06 3.75
N SER A 85 12.97 -3.10 2.98
CA SER A 85 11.62 -3.53 3.40
C SER A 85 10.98 -4.37 2.32
N ASP A 86 10.11 -5.30 2.71
CA ASP A 86 9.44 -6.22 1.78
C ASP A 86 8.48 -5.49 0.84
N ASN A 87 8.43 -5.97 -0.41
CA ASN A 87 7.50 -5.45 -1.40
C ASN A 87 6.19 -6.27 -1.39
N PRO A 88 5.05 -5.68 -1.03
CA PRO A 88 3.77 -6.38 -0.97
C PRO A 88 3.35 -7.08 -2.28
N LEU A 89 3.71 -6.52 -3.45
CA LEU A 89 3.41 -7.15 -4.74
C LEU A 89 4.13 -8.49 -4.94
N HIS A 90 5.25 -8.73 -4.26
CA HIS A 90 5.92 -10.02 -4.28
C HIS A 90 5.24 -11.05 -3.36
N SER A 91 4.42 -10.59 -2.43
CA SER A 91 3.66 -11.42 -1.48
C SER A 91 2.21 -11.69 -1.89
N GLY A 92 1.83 -11.33 -3.12
CA GLY A 92 0.50 -11.62 -3.65
C GLY A 92 -0.50 -10.45 -3.59
N PHE A 93 -0.07 -9.26 -3.19
CA PHE A 93 -0.93 -8.07 -3.26
C PHE A 93 -1.21 -7.65 -4.69
N HIS A 94 -2.41 -7.12 -4.93
CA HIS A 94 -2.87 -6.68 -6.25
C HIS A 94 -2.52 -5.22 -6.53
N VAL A 95 -2.58 -4.36 -5.49
CA VAL A 95 -2.42 -2.92 -5.60
C VAL A 95 -1.53 -2.40 -4.47
N MET A 96 -0.67 -1.45 -4.80
CA MET A 96 -0.01 -0.59 -3.81
C MET A 96 -0.40 0.86 -4.06
N THR A 97 -0.67 1.60 -2.99
CA THR A 97 -0.81 3.06 -3.02
C THR A 97 0.34 3.69 -2.24
N THR A 98 0.82 4.82 -2.71
CA THR A 98 1.86 5.56 -2.01
C THR A 98 1.80 7.06 -2.30
N THR A 99 2.48 7.81 -1.45
CA THR A 99 2.89 9.18 -1.74
C THR A 99 4.32 9.20 -2.26
N THR A 100 4.67 10.22 -3.04
CA THR A 100 6.03 10.38 -3.56
C THR A 100 6.93 11.27 -2.70
N HIS A 101 6.37 11.96 -1.70
CA HIS A 101 7.02 13.03 -0.93
C HIS A 101 7.41 12.65 0.51
N LYS A 102 7.45 11.36 0.84
CA LYS A 102 7.91 10.87 2.15
C LYS A 102 9.30 10.22 1.99
N THR A 103 9.48 8.98 2.35
CA THR A 103 10.77 8.28 2.24
C THR A 103 11.30 8.17 0.81
N LEU A 104 10.46 8.31 -0.22
CA LEU A 104 10.89 8.41 -1.62
C LEU A 104 11.57 9.75 -1.98
N ARG A 105 11.46 10.78 -1.13
CA ARG A 105 12.08 12.09 -1.31
C ARG A 105 11.68 12.85 -2.58
N GLY A 106 10.53 12.54 -3.15
CA GLY A 106 10.03 13.16 -4.37
C GLY A 106 9.11 14.36 -4.14
N PRO A 107 8.54 14.93 -5.20
CA PRO A 107 7.55 16.00 -5.11
C PRO A 107 6.25 15.51 -4.49
N ARG A 108 5.42 16.42 -4.01
CA ARG A 108 4.10 16.09 -3.49
C ARG A 108 3.21 15.47 -4.56
N GLY A 109 2.70 14.28 -4.28
CA GLY A 109 1.79 13.56 -5.16
C GLY A 109 1.52 12.16 -4.68
N GLY A 110 0.60 11.49 -5.35
CA GLY A 110 0.28 10.07 -5.16
C GLY A 110 0.76 9.20 -6.33
N LEU A 111 0.79 7.91 -6.08
CA LEU A 111 1.09 6.89 -7.07
C LEU A 111 0.29 5.63 -6.73
N ILE A 112 -0.29 4.99 -7.75
CA ILE A 112 -0.92 3.68 -7.64
C ILE A 112 -0.12 2.72 -8.51
N ILE A 113 0.24 1.57 -7.96
CA ILE A 113 1.03 0.55 -8.64
C ILE A 113 0.24 -0.75 -8.61
N THR A 114 0.11 -1.42 -9.75
CA THR A 114 -0.52 -2.73 -9.87
C THR A 114 0.47 -3.75 -10.45
N LYS A 115 0.26 -5.03 -10.14
CA LYS A 115 1.10 -6.10 -10.67
C LYS A 115 0.47 -6.65 -11.94
N GLY A 116 0.84 -6.06 -13.09
CA GLY A 116 0.52 -6.63 -14.41
C GLY A 116 -0.96 -7.02 -14.58
N ASN A 117 -1.21 -8.19 -15.13
CA ASN A 117 -2.54 -8.72 -15.39
C ASN A 117 -3.15 -9.36 -14.13
N ALA A 118 -3.46 -8.57 -13.13
CA ALA A 118 -4.04 -9.05 -11.87
C ALA A 118 -5.47 -9.63 -12.00
N GLY A 119 -6.02 -9.70 -13.21
CA GLY A 119 -7.40 -10.13 -13.43
C GLY A 119 -8.43 -9.10 -12.99
N ASN A 120 -9.69 -9.51 -12.90
CA ASN A 120 -10.79 -8.67 -12.44
C ASN A 120 -11.37 -9.22 -11.12
N PRO A 121 -10.70 -9.02 -9.98
CA PRO A 121 -11.16 -9.58 -8.70
C PRO A 121 -12.49 -8.98 -8.21
N LEU A 122 -12.88 -7.81 -8.71
CA LEU A 122 -14.14 -7.15 -8.37
C LEU A 122 -15.32 -7.57 -9.25
N LYS A 123 -15.09 -8.47 -10.23
CA LYS A 123 -16.13 -8.92 -11.18
C LYS A 123 -16.89 -7.76 -11.79
N ALA A 124 -16.15 -6.76 -12.31
CA ALA A 124 -16.77 -5.62 -13.01
C ALA A 124 -17.56 -6.10 -14.24
N PRO A 125 -18.59 -5.36 -14.69
CA PRO A 125 -19.42 -5.76 -15.82
C PRO A 125 -18.60 -6.03 -17.08
N ASP A 126 -18.86 -7.13 -17.76
CA ASP A 126 -18.09 -7.69 -18.87
C ASP A 126 -17.86 -6.74 -20.07
N LYS A 127 -18.62 -5.65 -20.17
CA LYS A 127 -18.63 -4.79 -21.36
C LYS A 127 -17.57 -3.68 -21.38
N THR A 128 -16.87 -3.42 -20.26
CA THR A 128 -16.06 -2.20 -20.13
C THR A 128 -14.70 -2.34 -19.49
N ILE A 129 -14.40 -3.42 -18.76
CA ILE A 129 -13.19 -3.52 -17.95
C ILE A 129 -12.69 -4.97 -17.93
N GLU A 130 -11.54 -5.19 -18.55
CA GLU A 130 -10.94 -6.52 -18.66
C GLU A 130 -10.06 -6.91 -17.48
N ASN A 131 -9.53 -5.92 -16.73
CA ASN A 131 -8.62 -6.16 -15.61
C ASN A 131 -8.57 -4.99 -14.61
N LEU A 132 -8.02 -5.25 -13.44
CA LEU A 132 -7.90 -4.27 -12.37
C LEU A 132 -7.07 -3.03 -12.72
N PRO A 133 -5.93 -3.10 -13.42
CA PRO A 133 -5.19 -1.90 -13.86
C PRO A 133 -6.03 -0.96 -14.71
N THR A 134 -6.73 -1.48 -15.71
CA THR A 134 -7.60 -0.68 -16.59
C THR A 134 -8.75 -0.01 -15.82
N LEU A 135 -9.32 -0.73 -14.84
CA LEU A 135 -10.34 -0.17 -13.96
C LEU A 135 -9.78 1.02 -13.16
N ILE A 136 -8.61 0.86 -12.56
CA ILE A 136 -7.96 1.91 -11.78
C ILE A 136 -7.64 3.12 -12.65
N ASP A 137 -7.04 2.92 -13.83
CA ASP A 137 -6.72 4.01 -14.75
C ASP A 137 -7.95 4.84 -15.11
N ARG A 138 -9.05 4.16 -15.43
CA ARG A 138 -10.31 4.81 -15.76
C ARG A 138 -10.92 5.59 -14.59
N GLU A 139 -10.87 5.04 -13.41
CA GLU A 139 -11.37 5.70 -12.20
C GLU A 139 -10.47 6.88 -11.78
N VAL A 140 -9.16 6.77 -12.00
CA VAL A 140 -8.26 7.91 -11.78
C VAL A 140 -8.54 9.00 -12.81
N PHE A 141 -8.54 8.69 -14.10
CA PHE A 141 -8.81 9.64 -15.15
C PHE A 141 -9.68 9.01 -16.25
N PRO A 142 -10.83 9.62 -16.61
CA PRO A 142 -11.38 10.90 -16.12
C PRO A 142 -12.30 10.79 -14.90
N GLY A 143 -12.32 9.64 -14.19
CA GLY A 143 -13.26 9.39 -13.10
C GLY A 143 -13.19 10.44 -11.97
N PHE A 144 -12.02 10.65 -11.38
CA PHE A 144 -11.82 11.56 -10.25
C PHE A 144 -10.83 12.69 -10.53
N GLN A 145 -9.92 12.53 -11.49
CA GLN A 145 -8.85 13.47 -11.81
C GLN A 145 -9.12 14.18 -13.15
N GLY A 146 -8.48 15.34 -13.35
CA GLY A 146 -8.53 16.15 -14.57
C GLY A 146 -7.12 16.58 -14.96
N GLY A 147 -6.96 17.86 -15.34
CA GLY A 147 -5.70 18.43 -15.82
C GLY A 147 -4.50 18.13 -14.92
N PRO A 148 -3.50 17.40 -15.43
CA PRO A 148 -2.36 16.98 -14.62
C PRO A 148 -1.37 18.11 -14.40
N HIS A 149 -0.75 18.15 -13.21
CA HIS A 149 0.38 19.03 -12.93
C HIS A 149 1.65 18.46 -13.54
N MET A 150 1.98 18.82 -14.77
CA MET A 150 3.11 18.27 -15.53
C MET A 150 4.47 18.52 -14.86
N ASN A 151 4.64 19.65 -14.17
CA ASN A 151 5.82 19.93 -13.35
C ASN A 151 6.04 18.89 -12.26
N ASN A 152 4.98 18.47 -11.55
CA ASN A 152 5.05 17.42 -10.53
C ASN A 152 5.34 16.06 -11.15
N ILE A 153 4.80 15.76 -12.34
CA ILE A 153 5.08 14.51 -13.06
C ILE A 153 6.55 14.45 -13.46
N ALA A 154 7.08 15.53 -14.03
CA ALA A 154 8.50 15.63 -14.39
C ALA A 154 9.40 15.47 -13.15
N ALA A 155 9.06 16.13 -12.04
CA ALA A 155 9.83 16.00 -10.80
C ALA A 155 9.76 14.58 -10.19
N LYS A 156 8.65 13.85 -10.36
CA LYS A 156 8.57 12.42 -9.98
C LYS A 156 9.54 11.58 -10.80
N ALA A 157 9.68 11.85 -12.10
CA ALA A 157 10.62 11.11 -12.95
C ALA A 157 12.08 11.27 -12.45
N VAL A 158 12.47 12.49 -12.07
CA VAL A 158 13.78 12.76 -11.46
C VAL A 158 13.95 11.98 -10.14
N ALA A 159 12.96 12.08 -9.24
CA ALA A 159 13.00 11.37 -7.95
C ALA A 159 13.09 9.85 -8.11
N PHE A 160 12.39 9.27 -9.09
CA PHE A 160 12.48 7.83 -9.37
C PHE A 160 13.82 7.45 -9.98
N HIS A 161 14.41 8.30 -10.82
CA HIS A 161 15.76 8.08 -11.33
C HIS A 161 16.77 8.06 -10.17
N GLU A 162 16.69 9.00 -9.22
CA GLU A 162 17.52 8.99 -8.01
C GLU A 162 17.30 7.73 -7.16
N ALA A 163 16.05 7.29 -7.01
CA ALA A 163 15.72 6.09 -6.24
C ALA A 163 16.27 4.79 -6.86
N LEU A 164 16.59 4.79 -8.15
CA LEU A 164 17.22 3.66 -8.83
C LEU A 164 18.76 3.60 -8.62
N GLN A 165 19.37 4.66 -8.10
CA GLN A 165 20.82 4.71 -7.91
C GLN A 165 21.27 3.93 -6.66
N PRO A 166 22.51 3.41 -6.65
CA PRO A 166 23.06 2.69 -5.50
C PRO A 166 23.03 3.50 -4.20
N GLU A 167 23.28 4.78 -4.27
CA GLU A 167 23.32 5.72 -3.14
C GLU A 167 21.98 5.80 -2.41
N PHE A 168 20.87 5.57 -3.12
CA PHE A 168 19.55 5.54 -2.51
C PHE A 168 19.37 4.31 -1.59
N LYS A 169 20.01 3.19 -1.93
CA LYS A 169 20.00 1.98 -1.07
C LYS A 169 20.75 2.26 0.24
N ASP A 170 21.85 2.98 0.17
CA ASP A 170 22.63 3.34 1.36
C ASP A 170 21.87 4.37 2.22
N TYR A 171 21.20 5.30 1.60
CA TYR A 171 20.24 6.19 2.29
C TYR A 171 19.16 5.40 3.03
N ALA A 172 18.50 4.44 2.39
CA ALA A 172 17.44 3.64 3.01
C ALA A 172 17.96 2.82 4.20
N LYS A 173 19.14 2.20 4.09
CA LYS A 173 19.81 1.51 5.20
C LYS A 173 20.12 2.46 6.36
N GLN A 174 20.59 3.67 6.05
CA GLN A 174 20.90 4.67 7.08
C GLN A 174 19.66 5.15 7.82
N VAL A 175 18.52 5.30 7.13
CA VAL A 175 17.23 5.63 7.76
C VAL A 175 16.84 4.57 8.80
N VAL A 176 16.97 3.29 8.47
CA VAL A 176 16.68 2.18 9.40
C VAL A 176 17.63 2.22 10.60
N LYS A 177 18.94 2.39 10.39
CA LYS A 177 19.93 2.50 11.48
C LYS A 177 19.63 3.66 12.42
N ASN A 178 19.30 4.83 11.86
CA ASN A 178 18.97 6.00 12.66
C ASN A 178 17.71 5.77 13.50
N SER A 179 16.70 5.14 12.93
CA SER A 179 15.46 4.78 13.64
C SER A 179 15.73 3.81 14.80
N GLN A 180 16.56 2.80 14.58
CA GLN A 180 16.96 1.85 15.62
C GLN A 180 17.73 2.54 16.74
N SER A 181 18.69 3.40 16.41
CA SER A 181 19.44 4.16 17.41
C SER A 181 18.55 5.09 18.23
N LEU A 182 17.58 5.75 17.58
CA LEU A 182 16.62 6.60 18.27
C LEU A 182 15.71 5.81 19.23
N ALA A 183 15.32 4.60 18.85
CA ALA A 183 14.46 3.75 19.67
C ALA A 183 15.18 3.18 20.91
N THR A 184 16.51 3.16 20.94
CA THR A 184 17.33 2.65 22.07
C THR A 184 17.91 3.75 22.94
N ALA A 185 17.78 4.99 22.58
CA ALA A 185 18.26 6.17 23.34
C ALA A 185 17.24 6.61 24.38
#